data_efa76b35fb53aef3e3ed952db3e6d1c6
#
_entry.id   efa76b35fb53aef3e3ed952db3e6d1c6
#
_cell.length_a   1.000
_cell.length_b   1.000
_cell.length_c   1.000
_cell.angle_alpha   90.00
_cell.angle_beta   90.00
_cell.angle_gamma   90.00
#
_symmetry.space_group_name_H-M   'P 1'
#
loop_
_entity.id
_entity.type
_entity.pdbx_description
1 polymer ?
#
loop_
_entity_poly.entity_id
_entity_poly.type
_entity_poly.pdbx_seq_one_letter_code
_entity_poly.pdbx_strand_id
1 'polypeptide(L)'
;MISDQLRLEIQEWIKNDPDKKTSEQLSRWLAENNEKDLNRCFNGFLQFGTAGLRGPVGPGPSCMNRAVVSRTAAGIVSFMKKNNLTSVVIGRDARHGSKEFAQDSAEIFAGSGIKTYVLPRMLPTPVLAFAVNKLKTDVGIMVTASHNPAADNGYKVYLGGTVLGINYRGSQITSPVDQMISDEISKADLAPNRSSSFETVNESVISDYISSVTRLSTSAGKLKIIYTALHGVGAETFISVFQKAGFNDLILVSEQNEPDPNFPTTAFPNPEESGVIDLAIEYAKKHNADLVIANDPDADRCAVAVNDPESGWRMLRGDEVGVILGKYLVEKNKSTGKAFANSLVSSSLLAKIAKKNGVKFHETLIGFKWISKVENLGYGYEEALGYCVDPDYVNDKDGISAALLLAQLVSELKQSGTSLNDYLQSIGNEFGFHATDQISIRFTDSAAIDSLLSKISKNPPKELSGFALQSVEDLNLSITMPTPGIRMKYAGEIRVIIRASGTEPKLKCYIEVVCNSKSEANLLISQIKQALTKVLS
;
A
#
# COMPACT_ATOMS: atom_id res chain seq x y z
N MET A 1 39.48 -8.72 -3.91
CA MET A 1 39.51 -8.07 -5.26
C MET A 1 38.31 -8.53 -6.02
N ILE A 2 37.56 -7.61 -6.69
CA ILE A 2 36.50 -8.00 -7.60
C ILE A 2 37.08 -8.83 -8.75
N SER A 3 36.29 -9.77 -9.29
CA SER A 3 36.70 -10.58 -10.42
C SER A 3 36.87 -9.75 -11.70
N ASP A 4 37.71 -10.21 -12.62
CA ASP A 4 37.87 -9.56 -13.93
C ASP A 4 36.55 -9.52 -14.69
N GLN A 5 35.72 -10.56 -14.59
CA GLN A 5 34.38 -10.62 -15.17
C GLN A 5 33.50 -9.49 -14.64
N LEU A 6 33.42 -9.31 -13.31
CA LEU A 6 32.63 -8.23 -12.70
C LEU A 6 33.17 -6.85 -13.11
N ARG A 7 34.48 -6.70 -13.23
CA ARG A 7 35.11 -5.46 -13.70
C ARG A 7 34.65 -5.09 -15.11
N LEU A 8 34.60 -6.06 -16.02
CA LEU A 8 34.12 -5.85 -17.39
C LEU A 8 32.64 -5.49 -17.42
N GLU A 9 31.80 -6.17 -16.64
CA GLU A 9 30.38 -5.87 -16.51
C GLU A 9 30.13 -4.43 -16.01
N ILE A 10 30.90 -3.98 -15.00
CA ILE A 10 30.80 -2.61 -14.48
C ILE A 10 31.21 -1.60 -15.55
N GLN A 11 32.31 -1.85 -16.30
CA GLN A 11 32.78 -0.96 -17.37
C GLN A 11 31.75 -0.84 -18.50
N GLU A 12 31.13 -1.95 -18.88
CA GLU A 12 30.07 -1.95 -19.88
C GLU A 12 28.81 -1.21 -19.40
N TRP A 13 28.44 -1.39 -18.12
CA TRP A 13 27.35 -0.66 -17.51
C TRP A 13 27.61 0.85 -17.51
N ILE A 14 28.80 1.30 -17.08
CA ILE A 14 29.22 2.72 -17.07
C ILE A 14 29.09 3.34 -18.47
N LYS A 15 29.46 2.60 -19.51
CA LYS A 15 29.37 3.08 -20.90
C LYS A 15 27.92 3.32 -21.36
N ASN A 16 26.99 2.53 -20.86
CA ASN A 16 25.59 2.53 -21.29
C ASN A 16 24.65 3.23 -20.29
N ASP A 17 25.17 3.69 -19.14
CA ASP A 17 24.37 4.35 -18.10
C ASP A 17 23.95 5.76 -18.56
N PRO A 18 22.65 6.04 -18.71
CA PRO A 18 22.15 7.35 -19.13
C PRO A 18 22.31 8.44 -18.04
N ASP A 19 22.64 8.07 -16.80
CA ASP A 19 22.84 8.99 -15.69
C ASP A 19 24.33 9.19 -15.38
N LYS A 20 24.80 10.41 -15.67
CA LYS A 20 26.17 10.81 -15.43
C LYS A 20 26.59 10.68 -13.96
N LYS A 21 25.67 10.89 -13.01
CA LYS A 21 25.95 10.79 -11.57
C LYS A 21 26.25 9.35 -11.16
N THR A 22 25.44 8.39 -11.62
CA THR A 22 25.63 6.96 -11.30
C THR A 22 26.84 6.37 -12.01
N SER A 23 27.10 6.76 -13.26
CA SER A 23 28.29 6.32 -14.01
C SER A 23 29.60 6.86 -13.41
N GLU A 24 29.65 8.12 -13.00
CA GLU A 24 30.80 8.70 -12.29
C GLU A 24 31.01 8.06 -10.91
N GLN A 25 29.95 7.73 -10.19
CA GLN A 25 30.03 7.03 -8.91
C GLN A 25 30.62 5.64 -9.06
N LEU A 26 30.18 4.86 -10.05
CA LEU A 26 30.76 3.54 -10.37
C LEU A 26 32.23 3.65 -10.76
N SER A 27 32.56 4.63 -11.62
CA SER A 27 33.94 4.87 -12.06
C SER A 27 34.86 5.14 -10.87
N ARG A 28 34.42 5.96 -9.91
CA ARG A 28 35.15 6.25 -8.68
C ARG A 28 35.32 4.99 -7.82
N TRP A 29 34.23 4.25 -7.56
CA TRP A 29 34.30 3.02 -6.77
C TRP A 29 35.20 1.96 -7.41
N LEU A 30 35.23 1.90 -8.75
CA LEU A 30 36.11 1.00 -9.49
C LEU A 30 37.59 1.41 -9.32
N ALA A 31 37.89 2.72 -9.36
CA ALA A 31 39.23 3.24 -9.14
C ALA A 31 39.71 3.05 -7.69
N GLU A 32 38.83 3.21 -6.72
CA GLU A 32 39.08 3.04 -5.29
C GLU A 32 39.08 1.56 -4.86
N ASN A 33 38.77 0.61 -5.73
CA ASN A 33 38.55 -0.81 -5.41
C ASN A 33 37.54 -1.01 -4.27
N ASN A 34 36.43 -0.26 -4.27
CA ASN A 34 35.35 -0.39 -3.28
C ASN A 34 34.51 -1.66 -3.55
N GLU A 35 35.09 -2.81 -3.20
CA GLU A 35 34.48 -4.13 -3.45
C GLU A 35 33.09 -4.30 -2.85
N LYS A 36 32.88 -3.74 -1.64
CA LYS A 36 31.64 -3.86 -0.91
C LYS A 36 30.46 -3.27 -1.71
N ASP A 37 30.59 -2.02 -2.14
CA ASP A 37 29.52 -1.34 -2.86
C ASP A 37 29.38 -1.84 -4.28
N LEU A 38 30.48 -2.19 -4.97
CA LEU A 38 30.44 -2.78 -6.30
C LEU A 38 29.72 -4.13 -6.29
N ASN A 39 30.08 -5.05 -5.39
CA ASN A 39 29.38 -6.33 -5.27
C ASN A 39 27.89 -6.14 -4.90
N ARG A 40 27.57 -5.22 -4.02
CA ARG A 40 26.17 -4.92 -3.65
C ARG A 40 25.34 -4.46 -4.85
N CYS A 41 25.89 -3.55 -5.68
CA CYS A 41 25.18 -2.97 -6.82
C CYS A 41 25.08 -3.89 -8.04
N PHE A 42 25.93 -4.91 -8.11
CA PHE A 42 25.98 -5.91 -9.18
C PHE A 42 25.62 -7.32 -8.71
N ASN A 43 24.89 -7.45 -7.60
CA ASN A 43 24.33 -8.71 -7.12
C ASN A 43 23.04 -9.08 -7.86
N GLY A 44 23.11 -9.26 -9.17
CA GLY A 44 21.96 -9.53 -10.04
C GLY A 44 21.16 -8.28 -10.40
N PHE A 45 20.00 -8.48 -11.03
CA PHE A 45 19.09 -7.40 -11.42
C PHE A 45 18.01 -7.21 -10.36
N LEU A 46 17.59 -5.94 -10.19
CA LEU A 46 16.42 -5.62 -9.36
C LEU A 46 15.19 -6.39 -9.88
N GLN A 47 14.57 -7.16 -9.00
CA GLN A 47 13.48 -8.06 -9.37
C GLN A 47 12.18 -7.31 -9.62
N PHE A 48 11.54 -7.59 -10.73
CA PHE A 48 10.20 -7.11 -11.04
C PHE A 48 9.16 -8.17 -10.61
N GLY A 49 8.16 -7.75 -9.87
CA GLY A 49 7.09 -8.64 -9.39
C GLY A 49 5.73 -7.95 -9.38
N THR A 50 4.78 -8.55 -8.68
CA THR A 50 3.40 -8.03 -8.57
C THR A 50 3.29 -6.65 -7.92
N ALA A 51 4.31 -6.20 -7.19
CA ALA A 51 4.42 -4.84 -6.65
C ALA A 51 5.16 -3.88 -7.62
N GLY A 52 5.49 -4.33 -8.83
CA GLY A 52 6.38 -3.64 -9.77
C GLY A 52 7.84 -3.76 -9.37
N LEU A 53 8.63 -2.70 -9.54
CA LEU A 53 9.99 -2.59 -8.99
C LEU A 53 9.98 -1.84 -7.67
N ARG A 54 10.89 -2.17 -6.77
CA ARG A 54 11.16 -1.39 -5.56
C ARG A 54 12.56 -1.69 -5.04
N GLY A 55 13.32 -0.65 -4.72
CA GLY A 55 14.65 -0.80 -4.15
C GLY A 55 15.37 0.53 -3.91
N PRO A 56 16.58 0.47 -3.36
CA PRO A 56 17.38 1.65 -3.10
C PRO A 56 17.78 2.37 -4.39
N VAL A 57 17.74 3.70 -4.37
CA VAL A 57 18.25 4.52 -5.47
C VAL A 57 19.78 4.45 -5.46
N GLY A 58 20.37 4.10 -6.59
CA GLY A 58 21.82 3.98 -6.70
C GLY A 58 22.27 3.40 -8.04
N PRO A 59 23.60 3.31 -8.25
CA PRO A 59 24.15 2.79 -9.49
C PRO A 59 24.03 1.26 -9.59
N GLY A 60 24.13 0.75 -10.82
CA GLY A 60 24.16 -0.68 -11.12
C GLY A 60 22.81 -1.37 -11.18
N PRO A 61 22.78 -2.63 -11.63
CA PRO A 61 21.55 -3.35 -11.96
C PRO A 61 20.68 -3.73 -10.76
N SER A 62 21.24 -3.79 -9.55
CA SER A 62 20.50 -4.14 -8.33
C SER A 62 19.79 -2.94 -7.67
N CYS A 63 19.90 -1.74 -8.25
CA CYS A 63 19.35 -0.50 -7.68
C CYS A 63 18.33 0.15 -8.62
N MET A 64 17.47 1.02 -8.05
CA MET A 64 16.63 1.91 -8.84
C MET A 64 17.48 3.03 -9.43
N ASN A 65 17.52 3.13 -10.75
CA ASN A 65 18.21 4.17 -11.51
C ASN A 65 17.61 4.30 -12.90
N ARG A 66 18.07 5.30 -13.67
CA ARG A 66 17.55 5.61 -15.00
C ARG A 66 17.76 4.46 -16.00
N ALA A 67 18.87 3.70 -15.91
CA ALA A 67 19.14 2.55 -16.77
C ALA A 67 18.13 1.40 -16.49
N VAL A 68 17.93 1.06 -15.21
CA VAL A 68 16.99 0.01 -14.81
C VAL A 68 15.55 0.40 -15.16
N VAL A 69 15.16 1.65 -14.92
CA VAL A 69 13.80 2.16 -15.29
C VAL A 69 13.62 2.16 -16.80
N SER A 70 14.62 2.58 -17.58
CA SER A 70 14.57 2.56 -19.06
C SER A 70 14.37 1.15 -19.59
N ARG A 71 15.12 0.19 -19.07
CA ARG A 71 14.96 -1.23 -19.42
C ARG A 71 13.58 -1.77 -19.05
N THR A 72 13.08 -1.38 -17.86
CA THR A 72 11.74 -1.77 -17.41
C THR A 72 10.65 -1.21 -18.32
N ALA A 73 10.72 0.07 -18.67
CA ALA A 73 9.78 0.70 -19.60
C ALA A 73 9.80 0.00 -20.98
N ALA A 74 10.98 -0.34 -21.51
CA ALA A 74 11.12 -1.07 -22.76
C ALA A 74 10.51 -2.48 -22.69
N GLY A 75 10.69 -3.19 -21.58
CA GLY A 75 10.04 -4.49 -21.35
C GLY A 75 8.51 -4.39 -21.28
N ILE A 76 7.99 -3.36 -20.60
CA ILE A 76 6.55 -3.11 -20.57
C ILE A 76 6.02 -2.75 -21.96
N VAL A 77 6.73 -1.96 -22.76
CA VAL A 77 6.39 -1.71 -24.18
C VAL A 77 6.28 -3.01 -24.96
N SER A 78 7.23 -3.93 -24.81
CA SER A 78 7.21 -5.24 -25.46
C SER A 78 5.97 -6.04 -25.05
N PHE A 79 5.67 -6.10 -23.76
CA PHE A 79 4.45 -6.71 -23.23
C PHE A 79 3.19 -6.06 -23.82
N MET A 80 3.12 -4.72 -23.86
CA MET A 80 1.98 -3.99 -24.42
C MET A 80 1.74 -4.34 -25.88
N LYS A 81 2.79 -4.33 -26.71
CA LYS A 81 2.68 -4.68 -28.14
C LYS A 81 2.19 -6.09 -28.36
N LYS A 82 2.65 -7.06 -27.57
CA LYS A 82 2.21 -8.47 -27.65
C LYS A 82 0.74 -8.66 -27.25
N ASN A 83 0.21 -7.76 -26.43
CA ASN A 83 -1.17 -7.82 -25.94
C ASN A 83 -2.08 -6.76 -26.59
N ASN A 84 -1.64 -6.09 -27.67
CA ASN A 84 -2.37 -5.03 -28.37
C ASN A 84 -2.78 -3.86 -27.47
N LEU A 85 -1.97 -3.53 -26.46
CA LEU A 85 -2.16 -2.38 -25.60
C LEU A 85 -1.42 -1.17 -26.22
N THR A 86 -2.07 -0.03 -26.29
CA THR A 86 -1.63 1.09 -27.15
C THR A 86 -1.45 2.41 -26.41
N SER A 87 -1.85 2.47 -25.14
CA SER A 87 -1.88 3.73 -24.39
C SER A 87 -1.41 3.57 -22.92
N VAL A 88 -0.73 4.60 -22.41
CA VAL A 88 -0.20 4.64 -21.05
C VAL A 88 -0.40 6.03 -20.41
N VAL A 89 -0.69 6.06 -19.09
CA VAL A 89 -0.60 7.28 -18.28
C VAL A 89 0.43 7.09 -17.18
N ILE A 90 1.28 8.10 -16.95
CA ILE A 90 2.41 8.05 -16.03
C ILE A 90 2.24 9.12 -14.97
N GLY A 91 2.36 8.73 -13.70
CA GLY A 91 2.40 9.60 -12.53
C GLY A 91 3.66 9.39 -11.71
N ARG A 92 3.92 10.31 -10.79
CA ARG A 92 5.05 10.24 -9.88
C ARG A 92 4.76 10.90 -8.54
N ASP A 93 5.48 10.47 -7.52
CA ASP A 93 5.57 11.13 -6.23
C ASP A 93 6.73 12.19 -6.20
N ALA A 94 7.13 12.57 -4.99
CA ALA A 94 8.18 13.57 -4.75
C ALA A 94 9.57 12.97 -4.45
N ARG A 95 9.72 11.64 -4.48
CA ARG A 95 11.00 10.98 -4.12
C ARG A 95 12.14 11.35 -5.05
N HIS A 96 13.38 11.20 -4.55
CA HIS A 96 14.58 11.32 -5.37
C HIS A 96 14.50 10.41 -6.60
N GLY A 97 14.75 10.96 -7.79
CA GLY A 97 14.70 10.27 -9.07
C GLY A 97 13.30 10.11 -9.68
N SER A 98 12.21 10.35 -8.94
CA SER A 98 10.84 10.11 -9.47
C SER A 98 10.55 10.93 -10.73
N LYS A 99 11.04 12.17 -10.80
CA LYS A 99 10.86 13.03 -11.97
C LYS A 99 11.59 12.48 -13.20
N GLU A 100 12.85 12.13 -13.03
CA GLU A 100 13.70 11.57 -14.08
C GLU A 100 13.17 10.22 -14.57
N PHE A 101 12.74 9.36 -13.66
CA PHE A 101 12.20 8.03 -13.99
C PHE A 101 10.87 8.12 -14.75
N ALA A 102 9.99 9.05 -14.35
CA ALA A 102 8.75 9.30 -15.08
C ALA A 102 9.02 9.87 -16.49
N GLN A 103 9.99 10.78 -16.62
CA GLN A 103 10.39 11.36 -17.89
C GLN A 103 10.99 10.31 -18.84
N ASP A 104 11.97 9.50 -18.35
CA ASP A 104 12.57 8.43 -19.12
C ASP A 104 11.52 7.44 -19.63
N SER A 105 10.59 7.07 -18.77
CA SER A 105 9.48 6.18 -19.13
C SER A 105 8.61 6.79 -20.23
N ALA A 106 8.20 8.07 -20.08
CA ALA A 106 7.36 8.75 -21.05
C ALA A 106 8.02 8.80 -22.44
N GLU A 107 9.30 9.15 -22.48
CA GLU A 107 10.06 9.19 -23.71
C GLU A 107 10.16 7.83 -24.42
N ILE A 108 10.34 6.75 -23.66
CA ILE A 108 10.47 5.40 -24.17
C ILE A 108 9.13 4.87 -24.69
N PHE A 109 8.05 5.07 -23.94
CA PHE A 109 6.72 4.69 -24.42
C PHE A 109 6.36 5.44 -25.71
N ALA A 110 6.53 6.76 -25.72
CA ALA A 110 6.27 7.60 -26.91
C ALA A 110 7.17 7.22 -28.10
N GLY A 111 8.47 7.02 -27.86
CA GLY A 111 9.43 6.60 -28.89
C GLY A 111 9.15 5.21 -29.47
N SER A 112 8.36 4.40 -28.76
CA SER A 112 7.91 3.09 -29.20
C SER A 112 6.54 3.09 -29.90
N GLY A 113 5.93 4.28 -30.10
CA GLY A 113 4.63 4.45 -30.72
C GLY A 113 3.43 4.20 -29.80
N ILE A 114 3.64 4.16 -28.49
CA ILE A 114 2.56 4.06 -27.49
C ILE A 114 2.02 5.47 -27.21
N LYS A 115 0.70 5.65 -27.25
CA LYS A 115 0.06 6.91 -26.87
C LYS A 115 0.29 7.17 -25.39
N THR A 116 1.08 8.22 -25.10
CA THR A 116 1.63 8.43 -23.77
C THR A 116 1.11 9.74 -23.16
N TYR A 117 0.60 9.63 -21.94
CA TYR A 117 0.17 10.74 -21.11
C TYR A 117 1.02 10.83 -19.84
N VAL A 118 1.30 12.04 -19.35
CA VAL A 118 2.02 12.29 -18.10
C VAL A 118 1.18 13.19 -17.21
N LEU A 119 0.98 12.82 -15.95
CA LEU A 119 0.33 13.71 -14.99
C LEU A 119 1.12 15.02 -14.85
N PRO A 120 0.44 16.19 -14.70
CA PRO A 120 1.08 17.50 -14.85
C PRO A 120 2.13 17.81 -13.78
N ARG A 121 2.07 17.12 -12.64
CA ARG A 121 2.98 17.31 -11.50
C ARG A 121 3.07 16.04 -10.65
N MET A 122 3.74 16.11 -9.52
CA MET A 122 3.68 15.06 -8.49
C MET A 122 2.28 15.01 -7.87
N LEU A 123 1.66 13.84 -7.89
CA LEU A 123 0.27 13.62 -7.46
C LEU A 123 0.13 12.26 -6.74
N PRO A 124 -0.91 12.10 -5.90
CA PRO A 124 -1.23 10.85 -5.23
C PRO A 124 -1.42 9.66 -6.15
N THR A 125 -1.03 8.48 -5.69
CA THR A 125 -1.28 7.20 -6.39
C THR A 125 -2.75 7.00 -6.77
N PRO A 126 -3.76 7.29 -5.91
CA PRO A 126 -5.17 7.16 -6.32
C PRO A 126 -5.57 8.08 -7.48
N VAL A 127 -4.93 9.24 -7.64
CA VAL A 127 -5.16 10.11 -8.82
C VAL A 127 -4.70 9.43 -10.11
N LEU A 128 -3.58 8.71 -10.08
CA LEU A 128 -3.14 7.91 -11.24
C LEU A 128 -4.13 6.78 -11.54
N ALA A 129 -4.54 6.00 -10.54
CA ALA A 129 -5.50 4.90 -10.73
C ALA A 129 -6.83 5.42 -11.31
N PHE A 130 -7.30 6.59 -10.84
CA PHE A 130 -8.44 7.29 -11.41
C PHE A 130 -8.19 7.70 -12.87
N ALA A 131 -7.01 8.28 -13.17
CA ALA A 131 -6.67 8.75 -14.52
C ALA A 131 -6.62 7.60 -15.53
N VAL A 132 -6.15 6.40 -15.15
CA VAL A 132 -6.20 5.20 -16.00
C VAL A 132 -7.63 4.93 -16.50
N ASN A 133 -8.60 4.94 -15.59
CA ASN A 133 -10.00 4.72 -15.93
C ASN A 133 -10.61 5.90 -16.71
N LYS A 134 -10.34 7.13 -16.26
CA LYS A 134 -10.90 8.35 -16.85
C LYS A 134 -10.45 8.58 -18.28
N LEU A 135 -9.17 8.36 -18.55
CA LEU A 135 -8.55 8.49 -19.87
C LEU A 135 -8.71 7.23 -20.72
N LYS A 136 -9.20 6.12 -20.10
CA LYS A 136 -9.30 4.79 -20.74
C LYS A 136 -7.96 4.34 -21.31
N THR A 137 -6.87 4.57 -20.57
CA THR A 137 -5.55 4.08 -20.95
C THR A 137 -5.42 2.60 -20.59
N ASP A 138 -4.66 1.86 -21.40
CA ASP A 138 -4.46 0.42 -21.19
C ASP A 138 -3.53 0.15 -20.01
N VAL A 139 -2.56 1.05 -19.79
CA VAL A 139 -1.54 0.92 -18.74
C VAL A 139 -1.46 2.20 -17.92
N GLY A 140 -1.20 2.05 -16.63
CA GLY A 140 -0.82 3.12 -15.73
C GLY A 140 0.53 2.83 -15.08
N ILE A 141 1.37 3.85 -14.95
CA ILE A 141 2.65 3.75 -14.26
C ILE A 141 2.68 4.77 -13.14
N MET A 142 2.98 4.32 -11.92
CA MET A 142 3.23 5.23 -10.80
C MET A 142 4.65 5.05 -10.28
N VAL A 143 5.45 6.11 -10.41
CA VAL A 143 6.82 6.14 -9.88
C VAL A 143 6.76 6.56 -8.43
N THR A 144 6.88 5.59 -7.53
CA THR A 144 6.81 5.75 -6.07
C THR A 144 7.30 4.50 -5.35
N ALA A 145 7.86 4.68 -4.16
CA ALA A 145 8.08 3.58 -3.22
C ALA A 145 7.11 3.62 -2.02
N SER A 146 5.99 4.37 -2.13
CA SER A 146 4.99 4.50 -1.06
C SER A 146 5.64 4.92 0.27
N HIS A 147 5.54 4.13 1.31
CA HIS A 147 6.04 4.36 2.66
C HIS A 147 7.48 3.88 2.93
N ASN A 148 8.22 3.42 1.92
CA ASN A 148 9.60 2.97 2.10
C ASN A 148 10.52 4.14 2.53
N PRO A 149 11.71 3.86 3.12
CA PRO A 149 12.68 4.89 3.48
C PRO A 149 13.05 5.84 2.33
N ALA A 150 13.63 6.98 2.67
CA ALA A 150 14.02 8.03 1.71
C ALA A 150 14.98 7.54 0.61
N ALA A 151 15.82 6.56 0.93
CA ALA A 151 16.78 5.99 -0.01
C ALA A 151 16.14 5.15 -1.12
N ASP A 152 14.86 4.77 -0.97
CA ASP A 152 14.18 3.89 -1.92
C ASP A 152 13.33 4.65 -2.93
N ASN A 153 13.19 4.06 -4.12
CA ASN A 153 12.16 4.41 -5.09
C ASN A 153 11.55 3.13 -5.69
N GLY A 154 10.50 3.29 -6.48
CA GLY A 154 9.78 2.16 -7.06
C GLY A 154 9.01 2.53 -8.31
N TYR A 155 8.35 1.52 -8.87
CA TYR A 155 7.65 1.60 -10.16
C TYR A 155 6.44 0.66 -10.13
N LYS A 156 5.27 1.19 -9.78
CA LYS A 156 4.01 0.43 -9.74
C LYS A 156 3.38 0.40 -11.14
N VAL A 157 2.81 -0.76 -11.53
CA VAL A 157 2.14 -0.95 -12.82
C VAL A 157 0.67 -1.27 -12.63
N TYR A 158 -0.18 -0.57 -13.35
CA TYR A 158 -1.64 -0.68 -13.37
C TYR A 158 -2.13 -1.08 -14.77
N LEU A 159 -3.28 -1.75 -14.85
CA LEU A 159 -3.94 -2.04 -16.12
C LEU A 159 -5.36 -1.46 -16.14
N GLY A 160 -5.75 -0.84 -17.25
CA GLY A 160 -7.04 -0.19 -17.39
C GLY A 160 -8.15 -1.12 -17.87
N GLY A 161 -7.84 -1.98 -18.82
CA GLY A 161 -8.80 -2.84 -19.51
C GLY A 161 -8.74 -4.31 -19.09
N THR A 162 -9.20 -5.17 -20.01
CA THR A 162 -9.16 -6.62 -19.82
C THR A 162 -7.91 -7.19 -20.44
N VAL A 163 -7.10 -7.87 -19.63
CA VAL A 163 -5.90 -8.60 -20.06
C VAL A 163 -6.00 -10.03 -19.55
N LEU A 164 -5.77 -11.02 -20.41
CA LEU A 164 -5.90 -12.46 -20.08
C LEU A 164 -7.25 -12.81 -19.43
N GLY A 165 -8.33 -12.17 -19.86
CA GLY A 165 -9.68 -12.40 -19.32
C GLY A 165 -9.97 -11.73 -17.97
N ILE A 166 -9.00 -11.05 -17.36
CA ILE A 166 -9.17 -10.32 -16.10
C ILE A 166 -9.41 -8.84 -16.41
N ASN A 167 -10.51 -8.29 -15.93
CA ASN A 167 -10.80 -6.86 -16.02
C ASN A 167 -10.14 -6.12 -14.84
N TYR A 168 -9.09 -5.36 -15.14
CA TYR A 168 -8.28 -4.67 -14.13
C TYR A 168 -8.90 -3.37 -13.63
N ARG A 169 -9.61 -2.64 -14.46
CA ARG A 169 -10.31 -1.40 -14.07
C ARG A 169 -9.42 -0.40 -13.32
N GLY A 170 -8.20 -0.16 -13.79
CA GLY A 170 -7.27 0.77 -13.15
C GLY A 170 -6.60 0.23 -11.88
N SER A 171 -6.51 -1.07 -11.69
CA SER A 171 -5.85 -1.68 -10.55
C SER A 171 -4.49 -2.28 -10.90
N GLN A 172 -3.69 -2.57 -9.87
CA GLN A 172 -2.35 -3.13 -10.02
C GLN A 172 -2.36 -4.51 -10.68
N ILE A 173 -1.26 -4.85 -11.34
CA ILE A 173 -1.02 -6.15 -11.97
C ILE A 173 -1.01 -7.28 -10.94
N THR A 174 -1.39 -8.48 -11.41
CA THR A 174 -1.32 -9.74 -10.66
C THR A 174 -0.63 -10.81 -11.51
N SER A 175 -0.22 -11.91 -10.89
CA SER A 175 0.22 -13.07 -11.64
C SER A 175 -0.91 -13.57 -12.58
N PRO A 176 -0.57 -14.00 -13.82
CA PRO A 176 0.79 -14.17 -14.36
C PRO A 176 1.36 -12.94 -15.09
N VAL A 177 0.66 -11.79 -15.10
CA VAL A 177 1.08 -10.60 -15.87
C VAL A 177 2.43 -10.06 -15.39
N ASP A 178 2.70 -10.08 -14.09
CA ASP A 178 3.99 -9.69 -13.52
C ASP A 178 5.15 -10.51 -14.09
N GLN A 179 4.98 -11.83 -14.17
CA GLN A 179 6.00 -12.71 -14.75
C GLN A 179 6.18 -12.45 -16.25
N MET A 180 5.08 -12.25 -17.00
CA MET A 180 5.15 -11.93 -18.43
C MET A 180 5.92 -10.62 -18.67
N ILE A 181 5.68 -9.60 -17.86
CA ILE A 181 6.43 -8.33 -17.94
C ILE A 181 7.90 -8.55 -17.55
N SER A 182 8.18 -9.31 -16.50
CA SER A 182 9.54 -9.63 -16.06
C SER A 182 10.34 -10.34 -17.14
N ASP A 183 9.71 -11.30 -17.85
CA ASP A 183 10.32 -12.01 -18.97
C ASP A 183 10.67 -11.08 -20.14
N GLU A 184 9.82 -10.07 -20.41
CA GLU A 184 10.10 -9.05 -21.43
C GLU A 184 11.20 -8.07 -20.98
N ILE A 185 11.24 -7.68 -19.72
CA ILE A 185 12.30 -6.83 -19.15
C ILE A 185 13.67 -7.53 -19.29
N SER A 186 13.71 -8.85 -19.06
CA SER A 186 14.98 -9.62 -19.18
C SER A 186 15.58 -9.57 -20.58
N LYS A 187 14.76 -9.40 -21.62
CA LYS A 187 15.13 -9.37 -23.05
C LYS A 187 15.21 -7.94 -23.60
N ALA A 188 14.83 -6.94 -22.81
CA ALA A 188 14.70 -5.57 -23.29
C ALA A 188 16.05 -4.94 -23.62
N ASP A 189 16.05 -4.07 -24.64
CA ASP A 189 17.18 -3.27 -25.04
C ASP A 189 17.60 -2.30 -23.90
N LEU A 190 18.91 -2.11 -23.76
CA LEU A 190 19.48 -1.15 -22.82
C LEU A 190 19.43 0.30 -23.34
N ALA A 191 19.27 0.49 -24.65
CA ALA A 191 19.19 1.79 -25.31
C ALA A 191 17.90 1.92 -26.16
N PRO A 192 16.71 1.91 -25.54
CA PRO A 192 15.46 1.99 -26.27
C PRO A 192 15.26 3.34 -26.96
N ASN A 193 14.49 3.34 -28.06
CA ASN A 193 14.12 4.58 -28.77
C ASN A 193 13.35 5.53 -27.84
N ARG A 194 13.64 6.81 -27.96
CA ARG A 194 13.03 7.89 -27.17
C ARG A 194 12.37 8.94 -28.05
N SER A 195 11.26 9.51 -27.57
CA SER A 195 10.57 10.63 -28.22
C SER A 195 9.94 11.52 -27.16
N SER A 196 9.96 12.82 -27.38
CA SER A 196 9.25 13.80 -26.55
C SER A 196 7.77 13.98 -26.94
N SER A 197 7.24 13.17 -27.86
CA SER A 197 5.86 13.25 -28.36
C SER A 197 4.87 12.59 -27.38
N PHE A 198 4.78 13.11 -26.16
CA PHE A 198 3.78 12.72 -25.17
C PHE A 198 2.98 13.92 -24.70
N GLU A 199 1.79 13.66 -24.15
CA GLU A 199 0.84 14.69 -23.75
C GLU A 199 0.82 14.86 -22.23
N THR A 200 0.77 16.09 -21.74
CA THR A 200 0.47 16.37 -20.33
C THR A 200 -1.04 16.25 -20.10
N VAL A 201 -1.43 15.48 -19.09
CA VAL A 201 -2.84 15.33 -18.68
C VAL A 201 -3.41 16.69 -18.27
N ASN A 202 -4.63 16.97 -18.75
CA ASN A 202 -5.32 18.22 -18.40
C ASN A 202 -5.73 18.23 -16.92
N GLU A 203 -5.65 19.39 -16.27
CA GLU A 203 -6.06 19.59 -14.86
C GLU A 203 -7.53 19.22 -14.60
N SER A 204 -8.37 19.18 -15.62
CA SER A 204 -9.74 18.70 -15.47
C SER A 204 -9.84 17.27 -14.95
N VAL A 205 -8.88 16.41 -15.26
CA VAL A 205 -8.84 15.02 -14.74
C VAL A 205 -8.64 15.01 -13.24
N ILE A 206 -7.79 15.91 -12.72
CA ILE A 206 -7.57 16.06 -11.27
C ILE A 206 -8.82 16.64 -10.61
N SER A 207 -9.43 17.65 -11.23
CA SER A 207 -10.69 18.25 -10.77
C SER A 207 -11.83 17.24 -10.77
N ASP A 208 -11.87 16.30 -11.72
CA ASP A 208 -12.84 15.22 -11.79
C ASP A 208 -12.62 14.19 -10.67
N TYR A 209 -11.35 13.84 -10.35
CA TYR A 209 -11.02 13.02 -9.20
C TYR A 209 -11.51 13.68 -7.90
N ILE A 210 -11.15 14.94 -7.66
CA ILE A 210 -11.60 15.72 -6.50
C ILE A 210 -13.13 15.70 -6.41
N SER A 211 -13.83 15.90 -7.53
CA SER A 211 -15.29 15.90 -7.57
C SER A 211 -15.88 14.53 -7.27
N SER A 212 -15.26 13.46 -7.78
CA SER A 212 -15.70 12.09 -7.54
C SER A 212 -15.57 11.71 -6.06
N VAL A 213 -14.49 12.11 -5.40
CA VAL A 213 -14.30 11.86 -3.96
C VAL A 213 -15.25 12.71 -3.13
N THR A 214 -15.40 14.00 -3.46
CA THR A 214 -16.25 14.94 -2.71
C THR A 214 -17.71 14.48 -2.61
N ARG A 215 -18.26 13.77 -3.61
CA ARG A 215 -19.64 13.24 -3.58
C ARG A 215 -19.89 12.18 -2.47
N LEU A 216 -18.82 11.64 -1.86
CA LEU A 216 -18.95 10.72 -0.72
C LEU A 216 -19.45 11.42 0.54
N SER A 217 -19.22 12.72 0.65
CA SER A 217 -19.74 13.55 1.73
C SER A 217 -21.10 14.15 1.35
N THR A 218 -22.04 14.13 2.29
CA THR A 218 -23.41 14.67 2.09
C THR A 218 -23.61 15.97 2.83
N SER A 219 -22.89 16.21 3.91
CA SER A 219 -22.93 17.45 4.70
C SER A 219 -21.71 17.52 5.61
N ALA A 220 -20.97 18.61 5.55
CA ALA A 220 -19.91 18.85 6.52
C ALA A 220 -20.49 19.41 7.80
N GLY A 221 -20.09 18.84 8.94
CA GLY A 221 -20.27 19.42 10.26
C GLY A 221 -19.02 20.19 10.70
N LYS A 222 -19.12 20.83 11.87
CA LYS A 222 -17.97 21.48 12.51
C LYS A 222 -17.03 20.42 13.08
N LEU A 223 -16.04 20.01 12.32
CA LEU A 223 -15.03 19.04 12.71
C LEU A 223 -13.65 19.66 12.56
N LYS A 224 -12.89 19.73 13.64
CA LYS A 224 -11.51 20.21 13.65
C LYS A 224 -10.57 19.03 13.40
N ILE A 225 -9.88 19.06 12.27
CA ILE A 225 -9.04 17.95 11.80
C ILE A 225 -7.59 18.38 11.77
N ILE A 226 -6.70 17.61 12.39
CA ILE A 226 -5.27 17.70 12.15
C ILE A 226 -4.93 16.77 10.98
N TYR A 227 -4.18 17.28 10.02
CA TYR A 227 -3.74 16.50 8.87
C TYR A 227 -2.22 16.55 8.67
N THR A 228 -1.64 15.41 8.34
CA THR A 228 -0.27 15.29 7.86
C THR A 228 -0.17 14.44 6.60
N ALA A 229 0.60 14.93 5.62
CA ALA A 229 0.98 14.19 4.43
C ALA A 229 2.29 13.40 4.61
N LEU A 230 2.91 13.43 5.79
CA LEU A 230 4.23 12.83 6.06
C LEU A 230 5.27 13.15 4.98
N HIS A 231 5.39 14.43 4.62
CA HIS A 231 6.24 14.93 3.54
C HIS A 231 5.93 14.34 2.15
N GLY A 232 4.74 13.78 1.98
CA GLY A 232 4.29 13.18 0.72
C GLY A 232 3.51 14.13 -0.16
N VAL A 233 2.89 13.58 -1.21
CA VAL A 233 2.18 14.35 -2.25
C VAL A 233 0.67 14.48 -1.99
N GLY A 234 0.19 14.04 -0.80
CA GLY A 234 -1.24 14.00 -0.49
C GLY A 234 -1.87 15.36 -0.21
N ALA A 235 -1.12 16.33 0.33
CA ALA A 235 -1.67 17.53 0.97
C ALA A 235 -2.53 18.38 0.04
N GLU A 236 -2.06 18.74 -1.14
CA GLU A 236 -2.81 19.58 -2.09
C GLU A 236 -4.17 18.96 -2.45
N THR A 237 -4.16 17.68 -2.78
CA THR A 237 -5.38 16.96 -3.18
C THR A 237 -6.33 16.76 -2.01
N PHE A 238 -5.80 16.39 -0.83
CA PHE A 238 -6.57 16.24 0.41
C PHE A 238 -7.28 17.54 0.78
N ILE A 239 -6.53 18.65 0.85
CA ILE A 239 -7.09 19.97 1.18
C ILE A 239 -8.21 20.33 0.21
N SER A 240 -7.97 20.17 -1.09
CA SER A 240 -8.96 20.49 -2.14
C SER A 240 -10.25 19.68 -1.98
N VAL A 241 -10.13 18.37 -1.68
CA VAL A 241 -11.27 17.47 -1.44
C VAL A 241 -12.03 17.90 -0.20
N PHE A 242 -11.35 18.12 0.93
CA PHE A 242 -11.98 18.42 2.21
C PHE A 242 -12.66 19.79 2.20
N GLN A 243 -12.00 20.82 1.65
CA GLN A 243 -12.60 22.16 1.52
C GLN A 243 -13.83 22.13 0.60
N LYS A 244 -13.75 21.41 -0.53
CA LYS A 244 -14.89 21.26 -1.45
C LYS A 244 -16.05 20.48 -0.81
N ALA A 245 -15.74 19.54 0.10
CA ALA A 245 -16.74 18.82 0.90
C ALA A 245 -17.28 19.65 2.08
N GLY A 246 -16.72 20.84 2.34
CA GLY A 246 -17.16 21.78 3.38
C GLY A 246 -16.44 21.62 4.73
N PHE A 247 -15.42 20.77 4.84
CA PHE A 247 -14.57 20.67 6.03
C PHE A 247 -13.50 21.74 5.99
N ASN A 248 -13.74 22.89 6.64
CA ASN A 248 -12.88 24.06 6.55
C ASN A 248 -11.97 24.26 7.78
N ASP A 249 -12.20 23.54 8.89
CA ASP A 249 -11.36 23.62 10.11
C ASP A 249 -10.25 22.56 10.04
N LEU A 250 -9.37 22.72 9.03
CA LEU A 250 -8.21 21.87 8.81
C LEU A 250 -6.94 22.55 9.34
N ILE A 251 -6.21 21.87 10.20
CA ILE A 251 -4.92 22.29 10.71
C ILE A 251 -3.87 21.33 10.19
N LEU A 252 -2.95 21.84 9.39
CA LEU A 252 -1.89 21.07 8.78
C LEU A 252 -0.69 21.01 9.73
N VAL A 253 -0.04 19.86 9.81
CA VAL A 253 1.26 19.73 10.48
C VAL A 253 2.29 20.40 9.58
N SER A 254 2.66 21.64 9.91
CA SER A 254 3.46 22.52 9.04
C SER A 254 4.80 21.91 8.62
N GLU A 255 5.43 21.15 9.50
CA GLU A 255 6.72 20.49 9.28
C GLU A 255 6.64 19.33 8.28
N GLN A 256 5.43 18.78 8.05
CA GLN A 256 5.21 17.57 7.26
C GLN A 256 4.28 17.78 6.06
N ASN A 257 3.84 19.02 5.83
CA ASN A 257 2.82 19.32 4.82
C ASN A 257 3.40 19.35 3.40
N GLU A 258 4.59 19.96 3.24
CA GLU A 258 5.24 20.06 1.93
C GLU A 258 5.98 18.77 1.58
N PRO A 259 5.95 18.35 0.31
CA PRO A 259 6.71 17.20 -0.15
C PRO A 259 8.22 17.38 0.03
N ASP A 260 8.85 16.46 0.77
CA ASP A 260 10.31 16.41 0.94
C ASP A 260 10.80 14.98 0.76
N PRO A 261 11.64 14.68 -0.26
CA PRO A 261 12.15 13.35 -0.53
C PRO A 261 13.05 12.77 0.58
N ASN A 262 13.52 13.62 1.52
CA ASN A 262 14.38 13.20 2.62
C ASN A 262 13.59 12.79 3.88
N PHE A 263 12.28 13.08 3.95
CA PHE A 263 11.41 12.81 5.12
C PHE A 263 12.04 13.23 6.46
N PRO A 264 12.40 14.51 6.67
CA PRO A 264 13.29 14.95 7.74
C PRO A 264 12.76 14.72 9.16
N THR A 265 11.45 14.52 9.34
CA THR A 265 10.85 14.25 10.66
C THR A 265 10.69 12.77 10.96
N THR A 266 10.94 11.88 10.00
CA THR A 266 10.79 10.43 10.19
C THR A 266 11.71 9.63 9.27
N ALA A 267 12.46 8.71 9.83
CA ALA A 267 13.34 7.83 9.06
C ALA A 267 12.57 6.83 8.18
N PHE A 268 11.34 6.52 8.54
CA PHE A 268 10.47 5.57 7.85
C PHE A 268 9.04 6.14 7.77
N PRO A 269 8.63 6.74 6.63
CA PRO A 269 7.38 7.49 6.52
C PRO A 269 6.15 6.57 6.38
N ASN A 270 6.04 5.59 7.27
CA ASN A 270 4.90 4.68 7.37
C ASN A 270 4.07 5.05 8.62
N PRO A 271 2.82 5.48 8.47
CA PRO A 271 1.98 5.85 9.63
C PRO A 271 1.82 4.75 10.67
N GLU A 272 2.01 3.46 10.31
CA GLU A 272 1.92 2.33 11.25
C GLU A 272 3.14 2.22 12.19
N GLU A 273 4.26 2.85 11.83
CA GLU A 273 5.47 2.78 12.65
C GLU A 273 5.32 3.69 13.88
N SER A 274 5.83 3.19 15.00
CA SER A 274 5.77 3.92 16.27
C SER A 274 6.45 5.29 16.17
N GLY A 275 5.77 6.32 16.67
CA GLY A 275 6.29 7.70 16.70
C GLY A 275 6.05 8.52 15.44
N VAL A 276 5.66 7.92 14.31
CA VAL A 276 5.54 8.63 13.03
C VAL A 276 4.43 9.68 13.04
N ILE A 277 3.33 9.42 13.74
CA ILE A 277 2.22 10.37 13.86
C ILE A 277 2.22 11.19 15.16
N ASP A 278 3.25 11.06 15.98
CA ASP A 278 3.32 11.73 17.30
C ASP A 278 3.22 13.25 17.16
N LEU A 279 3.90 13.83 16.17
CA LEU A 279 3.81 15.27 15.90
C LEU A 279 2.37 15.71 15.58
N ALA A 280 1.64 14.91 14.80
CA ALA A 280 0.22 15.21 14.52
C ALA A 280 -0.65 15.06 15.78
N ILE A 281 -0.34 14.13 16.68
CA ILE A 281 -1.01 13.98 17.98
C ILE A 281 -0.70 15.17 18.89
N GLU A 282 0.53 15.71 18.88
CA GLU A 282 0.88 16.92 19.62
C GLU A 282 0.06 18.13 19.13
N TYR A 283 -0.05 18.30 17.82
CA TYR A 283 -0.94 19.30 17.21
C TYR A 283 -2.38 19.11 17.67
N ALA A 284 -2.88 17.87 17.70
CA ALA A 284 -4.24 17.57 18.12
C ALA A 284 -4.50 17.97 19.57
N LYS A 285 -3.57 17.68 20.47
CA LYS A 285 -3.64 18.12 21.87
C LYS A 285 -3.63 19.64 22.00
N LYS A 286 -2.69 20.31 21.30
CA LYS A 286 -2.54 21.78 21.33
C LYS A 286 -3.78 22.51 20.84
N HIS A 287 -4.43 21.99 19.81
CA HIS A 287 -5.55 22.66 19.14
C HIS A 287 -6.93 22.13 19.57
N ASN A 288 -6.99 21.17 20.51
CA ASN A 288 -8.22 20.49 20.91
C ASN A 288 -8.97 19.95 19.68
N ALA A 289 -8.29 19.17 18.89
CA ALA A 289 -8.84 18.60 17.67
C ALA A 289 -9.82 17.45 17.94
N ASP A 290 -10.70 17.19 16.98
CA ASP A 290 -11.64 16.07 17.02
C ASP A 290 -11.03 14.80 16.41
N LEU A 291 -10.12 14.96 15.42
CA LEU A 291 -9.61 13.88 14.60
C LEU A 291 -8.19 14.20 14.11
N VAL A 292 -7.35 13.18 14.05
CA VAL A 292 -6.08 13.21 13.31
C VAL A 292 -6.19 12.30 12.10
N ILE A 293 -5.77 12.77 10.94
CA ILE A 293 -5.65 12.00 9.70
C ILE A 293 -4.23 12.12 9.18
N ALA A 294 -3.64 10.99 8.79
CA ALA A 294 -2.34 10.94 8.15
C ALA A 294 -2.39 10.08 6.88
N ASN A 295 -1.81 10.57 5.79
CA ASN A 295 -1.54 9.75 4.61
C ASN A 295 -0.05 9.35 4.57
N ASP A 296 0.25 8.21 3.97
CA ASP A 296 1.61 7.87 3.56
C ASP A 296 2.05 8.71 2.34
N PRO A 297 3.34 8.72 1.96
CA PRO A 297 3.85 9.68 0.98
C PRO A 297 3.17 9.71 -0.38
N ASP A 298 2.59 8.61 -0.85
CA ASP A 298 1.82 8.57 -2.11
C ASP A 298 0.30 8.55 -1.89
N ALA A 299 -0.14 8.75 -0.63
CA ALA A 299 -1.51 8.94 -0.19
C ALA A 299 -2.49 7.82 -0.60
N ASP A 300 -2.00 6.59 -0.79
CA ASP A 300 -2.86 5.44 -1.00
C ASP A 300 -3.37 4.83 0.32
N ARG A 301 -2.80 5.25 1.48
CA ARG A 301 -3.18 4.81 2.83
C ARG A 301 -3.77 5.95 3.65
N CYS A 302 -4.55 5.58 4.68
CA CYS A 302 -5.13 6.50 5.64
C CYS A 302 -4.96 5.97 7.07
N ALA A 303 -4.17 6.66 7.87
CA ALA A 303 -4.12 6.46 9.31
C ALA A 303 -5.01 7.47 10.03
N VAL A 304 -5.57 7.04 11.13
CA VAL A 304 -6.51 7.83 11.93
C VAL A 304 -6.14 7.75 13.40
N ALA A 305 -6.11 8.88 14.11
CA ALA A 305 -6.04 8.86 15.57
C ALA A 305 -7.21 9.65 16.18
N VAL A 306 -7.66 9.16 17.32
CA VAL A 306 -8.77 9.71 18.09
C VAL A 306 -8.38 9.87 19.55
N ASN A 307 -9.07 10.75 20.27
CA ASN A 307 -8.92 10.87 21.72
C ASN A 307 -9.84 9.82 22.39
N ASP A 308 -9.23 8.80 22.95
CA ASP A 308 -9.92 7.77 23.72
C ASP A 308 -9.99 8.22 25.19
N PRO A 309 -11.18 8.20 25.84
CA PRO A 309 -11.34 8.68 27.21
C PRO A 309 -10.45 7.95 28.24
N GLU A 310 -10.09 6.70 27.99
CA GLU A 310 -9.31 5.88 28.91
C GLU A 310 -7.78 5.99 28.66
N SER A 311 -7.37 6.04 27.39
CA SER A 311 -5.96 5.99 26.98
C SER A 311 -5.41 7.28 26.38
N GLY A 312 -6.25 8.31 26.20
CA GLY A 312 -5.89 9.55 25.51
C GLY A 312 -5.79 9.35 24.00
N TRP A 313 -5.01 10.20 23.33
CA TRP A 313 -4.84 10.09 21.88
C TRP A 313 -4.17 8.77 21.49
N ARG A 314 -4.83 8.01 20.64
CA ARG A 314 -4.31 6.77 20.07
C ARG A 314 -4.60 6.66 18.57
N MET A 315 -3.70 6.05 17.85
CA MET A 315 -3.97 5.63 16.47
C MET A 315 -4.90 4.41 16.48
N LEU A 316 -5.91 4.44 15.61
CA LEU A 316 -6.74 3.27 15.32
C LEU A 316 -5.95 2.28 14.47
N ARG A 317 -6.12 0.99 14.75
CA ARG A 317 -5.57 -0.06 13.88
C ARG A 317 -6.26 -0.04 12.52
N GLY A 318 -5.57 -0.51 11.49
CA GLY A 318 -6.17 -0.58 10.16
C GLY A 318 -7.45 -1.42 10.12
N ASP A 319 -7.52 -2.48 10.92
CA ASP A 319 -8.74 -3.28 11.07
C ASP A 319 -9.89 -2.50 11.74
N GLU A 320 -9.60 -1.65 12.75
CA GLU A 320 -10.64 -0.81 13.38
C GLU A 320 -11.23 0.16 12.36
N VAL A 321 -10.39 0.88 11.61
CA VAL A 321 -10.84 1.79 10.54
C VAL A 321 -11.57 1.02 9.43
N GLY A 322 -11.04 -0.16 9.05
CA GLY A 322 -11.64 -1.02 8.04
C GLY A 322 -13.06 -1.46 8.37
N VAL A 323 -13.31 -1.88 9.60
CA VAL A 323 -14.65 -2.31 10.01
C VAL A 323 -15.60 -1.12 10.23
N ILE A 324 -15.10 0.02 10.72
CA ILE A 324 -15.86 1.27 10.84
C ILE A 324 -16.42 1.68 9.47
N LEU A 325 -15.56 1.78 8.46
CA LEU A 325 -15.95 2.17 7.11
C LEU A 325 -16.92 1.17 6.48
N GLY A 326 -16.65 -0.14 6.65
CA GLY A 326 -17.54 -1.20 6.16
C GLY A 326 -18.94 -1.14 6.79
N LYS A 327 -19.02 -0.99 8.11
CA LYS A 327 -20.28 -0.85 8.85
C LYS A 327 -21.05 0.40 8.41
N TYR A 328 -20.35 1.54 8.29
CA TYR A 328 -20.95 2.79 7.86
C TYR A 328 -21.53 2.72 6.43
N LEU A 329 -20.80 2.07 5.50
CA LEU A 329 -21.31 1.86 4.13
C LEU A 329 -22.57 1.00 4.09
N VAL A 330 -22.68 0.00 4.97
CA VAL A 330 -23.90 -0.79 5.13
C VAL A 330 -25.05 0.08 5.63
N GLU A 331 -24.84 0.87 6.68
CA GLU A 331 -25.86 1.76 7.28
C GLU A 331 -26.36 2.82 6.29
N LYS A 332 -25.50 3.26 5.38
CA LYS A 332 -25.88 4.20 4.31
C LYS A 332 -26.50 3.52 3.08
N ASN A 333 -26.80 2.22 3.13
CA ASN A 333 -27.34 1.43 2.02
C ASN A 333 -26.48 1.47 0.73
N LYS A 334 -25.18 1.74 0.87
CA LYS A 334 -24.23 1.79 -0.26
C LYS A 334 -23.66 0.42 -0.63
N SER A 335 -24.11 -0.65 0.03
CA SER A 335 -23.65 -2.03 -0.16
C SER A 335 -24.59 -2.90 -1.01
N THR A 336 -25.78 -2.40 -1.38
CA THR A 336 -26.78 -3.18 -2.11
C THR A 336 -26.25 -3.68 -3.45
N GLY A 337 -26.30 -5.02 -3.66
CA GLY A 337 -25.80 -5.66 -4.88
C GLY A 337 -24.29 -5.69 -5.04
N LYS A 338 -23.54 -5.20 -4.05
CA LYS A 338 -22.07 -5.15 -4.01
C LYS A 338 -21.51 -6.25 -3.11
N ALA A 339 -20.21 -6.52 -3.26
CA ALA A 339 -19.45 -7.41 -2.39
C ALA A 339 -18.47 -6.62 -1.52
N PHE A 340 -18.22 -7.12 -0.32
CA PHE A 340 -17.14 -6.65 0.54
C PHE A 340 -15.98 -7.63 0.51
N ALA A 341 -14.76 -7.13 0.70
CA ALA A 341 -13.58 -7.98 0.73
C ALA A 341 -12.51 -7.45 1.70
N ASN A 342 -11.74 -8.36 2.28
CA ASN A 342 -10.49 -8.02 2.94
C ASN A 342 -9.43 -9.12 2.76
N SER A 343 -8.21 -8.85 3.18
CA SER A 343 -7.13 -9.84 3.11
C SER A 343 -7.33 -10.94 4.17
N LEU A 344 -6.81 -12.12 3.89
CA LEU A 344 -6.89 -13.28 4.81
C LEU A 344 -6.27 -13.02 6.20
N VAL A 345 -5.42 -12.00 6.33
CA VAL A 345 -4.78 -11.61 7.59
C VAL A 345 -5.50 -10.49 8.33
N SER A 346 -6.41 -9.79 7.65
CA SER A 346 -7.26 -8.76 8.26
C SER A 346 -8.31 -9.37 9.20
N SER A 347 -8.96 -8.54 10.02
CA SER A 347 -9.98 -8.99 10.97
C SER A 347 -11.15 -9.73 10.30
N SER A 348 -11.62 -10.78 10.95
CA SER A 348 -12.83 -11.52 10.56
C SER A 348 -14.13 -10.73 10.80
N LEU A 349 -14.08 -9.59 11.47
CA LEU A 349 -15.24 -8.80 11.84
C LEU A 349 -16.01 -8.26 10.61
N LEU A 350 -15.31 -7.87 9.53
CA LEU A 350 -15.99 -7.43 8.29
C LEU A 350 -16.88 -8.53 7.71
N ALA A 351 -16.44 -9.79 7.77
CA ALA A 351 -17.24 -10.93 7.34
C ALA A 351 -18.52 -11.10 8.17
N LYS A 352 -18.44 -10.91 9.51
CA LYS A 352 -19.61 -10.94 10.41
C LYS A 352 -20.58 -9.81 10.08
N ILE A 353 -20.08 -8.59 9.86
CA ILE A 353 -20.90 -7.42 9.46
C ILE A 353 -21.59 -7.69 8.11
N ALA A 354 -20.85 -8.13 7.11
CA ALA A 354 -21.38 -8.43 5.78
C ALA A 354 -22.47 -9.49 5.84
N LYS A 355 -22.22 -10.61 6.53
CA LYS A 355 -23.18 -11.71 6.70
C LYS A 355 -24.48 -11.24 7.34
N LYS A 356 -24.42 -10.47 8.43
CA LYS A 356 -25.62 -9.97 9.14
C LYS A 356 -26.48 -9.09 8.25
N ASN A 357 -25.86 -8.35 7.31
CA ASN A 357 -26.53 -7.39 6.45
C ASN A 357 -26.79 -7.92 5.01
N GLY A 358 -26.61 -9.22 4.77
CA GLY A 358 -26.88 -9.83 3.47
C GLY A 358 -25.92 -9.38 2.35
N VAL A 359 -24.74 -8.86 2.70
CA VAL A 359 -23.70 -8.45 1.76
C VAL A 359 -22.81 -9.65 1.45
N LYS A 360 -22.48 -9.89 0.18
CA LYS A 360 -21.49 -10.89 -0.20
C LYS A 360 -20.12 -10.51 0.36
N PHE A 361 -19.39 -11.49 0.86
CA PHE A 361 -18.07 -11.27 1.42
C PHE A 361 -17.04 -12.21 0.79
N HIS A 362 -15.83 -11.68 0.52
CA HIS A 362 -14.70 -12.44 0.00
C HIS A 362 -13.45 -12.21 0.85
N GLU A 363 -12.87 -13.30 1.37
CA GLU A 363 -11.50 -13.31 1.86
C GLU A 363 -10.58 -13.43 0.66
N THR A 364 -9.50 -12.64 0.58
CA THR A 364 -8.55 -12.66 -0.53
C THR A 364 -7.13 -12.92 -0.06
N LEU A 365 -6.23 -13.21 -1.00
CA LEU A 365 -4.79 -13.15 -0.74
C LEU A 365 -4.37 -11.74 -0.29
N ILE A 366 -3.20 -11.64 0.32
CA ILE A 366 -2.61 -10.38 0.76
C ILE A 366 -2.16 -9.55 -0.44
N GLY A 367 -2.42 -8.29 -0.38
CA GLY A 367 -2.16 -7.32 -1.43
C GLY A 367 -3.45 -6.84 -2.08
N PHE A 368 -3.63 -5.52 -2.08
CA PHE A 368 -4.86 -4.88 -2.56
C PHE A 368 -5.21 -5.25 -4.01
N LYS A 369 -4.18 -5.60 -4.79
CA LYS A 369 -4.31 -6.16 -6.14
C LYS A 369 -5.26 -7.37 -6.24
N TRP A 370 -5.45 -8.15 -5.16
CA TRP A 370 -6.39 -9.27 -5.11
C TRP A 370 -7.79 -8.81 -4.70
N ILE A 371 -7.88 -7.90 -3.75
CA ILE A 371 -9.16 -7.28 -3.33
C ILE A 371 -9.82 -6.59 -4.53
N SER A 372 -9.06 -5.85 -5.33
CA SER A 372 -9.54 -5.13 -6.51
C SER A 372 -10.07 -6.04 -7.64
N LYS A 373 -9.84 -7.36 -7.58
CA LYS A 373 -10.35 -8.34 -8.56
C LYS A 373 -11.67 -8.97 -8.13
N VAL A 374 -12.15 -8.69 -6.92
CA VAL A 374 -13.45 -9.19 -6.47
C VAL A 374 -14.56 -8.63 -7.34
N GLU A 375 -15.38 -9.51 -7.85
CA GLU A 375 -16.51 -9.15 -8.71
C GLU A 375 -17.53 -8.31 -7.94
N ASN A 376 -18.02 -7.23 -8.55
CA ASN A 376 -18.94 -6.27 -7.93
C ASN A 376 -18.46 -5.73 -6.58
N LEU A 377 -17.15 -5.55 -6.41
CA LEU A 377 -16.59 -4.94 -5.21
C LEU A 377 -17.28 -3.60 -4.92
N GLY A 378 -17.76 -3.43 -3.70
CA GLY A 378 -18.31 -2.17 -3.19
C GLY A 378 -17.45 -1.56 -2.11
N TYR A 379 -16.72 -2.40 -1.40
CA TYR A 379 -15.77 -1.99 -0.36
C TYR A 379 -14.71 -3.06 -0.14
N GLY A 380 -13.48 -2.62 0.10
CA GLY A 380 -12.42 -3.53 0.49
C GLY A 380 -11.35 -2.85 1.33
N TYR A 381 -10.68 -3.61 2.21
CA TYR A 381 -9.57 -3.08 2.98
C TYR A 381 -8.47 -4.11 3.27
N GLU A 382 -7.27 -3.60 3.54
CA GLU A 382 -6.14 -4.30 4.15
C GLU A 382 -5.85 -3.70 5.51
N GLU A 383 -5.48 -4.54 6.49
CA GLU A 383 -5.09 -4.14 7.84
C GLU A 383 -3.94 -3.13 7.85
N ALA A 384 -3.14 -3.09 6.80
CA ALA A 384 -2.03 -2.16 6.59
C ALA A 384 -2.49 -0.78 6.09
N LEU A 385 -3.59 -0.23 6.66
CA LEU A 385 -4.14 1.11 6.42
C LEU A 385 -4.64 1.37 4.98
N GLY A 386 -4.88 0.34 4.19
CA GLY A 386 -5.33 0.47 2.81
C GLY A 386 -6.83 0.24 2.67
N TYR A 387 -7.58 1.20 2.14
CA TYR A 387 -9.04 1.14 1.98
C TYR A 387 -9.45 1.57 0.59
N CYS A 388 -10.43 0.88 0.01
CA CYS A 388 -11.12 1.25 -1.22
C CYS A 388 -12.61 1.40 -0.91
N VAL A 389 -13.08 2.62 -0.83
CA VAL A 389 -14.47 2.94 -0.45
C VAL A 389 -15.35 3.20 -1.66
N ASP A 390 -14.75 3.32 -2.85
CA ASP A 390 -15.45 3.63 -4.10
C ASP A 390 -14.75 3.05 -5.34
N PRO A 391 -14.77 1.71 -5.47
CA PRO A 391 -14.04 1.00 -6.53
C PRO A 391 -14.53 1.32 -7.95
N ASP A 392 -15.70 1.96 -8.10
CA ASP A 392 -16.20 2.37 -9.42
C ASP A 392 -15.38 3.54 -10.00
N TYR A 393 -14.69 4.31 -9.15
CA TYR A 393 -13.81 5.43 -9.54
C TYR A 393 -12.33 5.12 -9.36
N VAL A 394 -11.96 4.55 -8.21
CA VAL A 394 -10.59 4.11 -7.91
C VAL A 394 -10.64 2.66 -7.44
N ASN A 395 -10.24 1.73 -8.31
CA ASN A 395 -10.24 0.30 -8.00
C ASN A 395 -8.92 -0.14 -7.36
N ASP A 396 -8.42 0.64 -6.43
CA ASP A 396 -7.24 0.39 -5.59
C ASP A 396 -7.45 1.12 -4.25
N LYS A 397 -6.47 1.08 -3.37
CA LYS A 397 -6.44 1.87 -2.15
C LYS A 397 -6.50 3.36 -2.46
N ASP A 398 -7.34 4.06 -1.75
CA ASP A 398 -7.47 5.51 -1.82
C ASP A 398 -7.58 6.10 -0.41
N GLY A 399 -6.45 6.57 0.11
CA GLY A 399 -6.38 7.12 1.46
C GLY A 399 -7.14 8.44 1.61
N ILE A 400 -7.34 9.19 0.53
CA ILE A 400 -8.06 10.48 0.56
C ILE A 400 -9.56 10.26 0.62
N SER A 401 -10.10 9.35 -0.19
CA SER A 401 -11.54 9.03 -0.16
C SER A 401 -11.93 8.32 1.14
N ALA A 402 -11.09 7.43 1.65
CA ALA A 402 -11.29 6.79 2.96
C ALA A 402 -11.30 7.81 4.10
N ALA A 403 -10.37 8.77 4.08
CA ALA A 403 -10.31 9.87 5.05
C ALA A 403 -11.57 10.72 5.03
N LEU A 404 -12.06 11.09 3.84
CA LEU A 404 -13.29 11.90 3.71
C LEU A 404 -14.51 11.15 4.23
N LEU A 405 -14.65 9.86 3.87
CA LEU A 405 -15.77 9.05 4.34
C LEU A 405 -15.77 8.89 5.86
N LEU A 406 -14.58 8.72 6.47
CA LEU A 406 -14.44 8.68 7.92
C LEU A 406 -14.77 10.02 8.57
N ALA A 407 -14.28 11.13 8.03
CA ALA A 407 -14.59 12.46 8.53
C ALA A 407 -16.09 12.76 8.47
N GLN A 408 -16.78 12.31 7.41
CA GLN A 408 -18.24 12.38 7.30
C GLN A 408 -18.93 11.63 8.45
N LEU A 409 -18.52 10.39 8.72
CA LEU A 409 -19.04 9.61 9.84
C LEU A 409 -18.80 10.32 11.19
N VAL A 410 -17.56 10.76 11.46
CA VAL A 410 -17.22 11.43 12.72
C VAL A 410 -18.02 12.72 12.89
N SER A 411 -18.27 13.45 11.81
CA SER A 411 -19.12 14.64 11.81
C SER A 411 -20.57 14.33 12.19
N GLU A 412 -21.14 13.26 11.62
CA GLU A 412 -22.50 12.82 11.95
C GLU A 412 -22.61 12.34 13.40
N LEU A 413 -21.63 11.57 13.88
CA LEU A 413 -21.58 11.12 15.27
C LEU A 413 -21.50 12.31 16.24
N LYS A 414 -20.63 13.28 15.96
CA LYS A 414 -20.51 14.49 16.77
C LYS A 414 -21.82 15.30 16.84
N GLN A 415 -22.54 15.40 15.71
CA GLN A 415 -23.85 16.06 15.66
C GLN A 415 -24.91 15.34 16.50
N SER A 416 -24.83 14.01 16.59
CA SER A 416 -25.72 13.20 17.44
C SER A 416 -25.27 13.08 18.90
N GLY A 417 -24.17 13.76 19.27
CA GLY A 417 -23.61 13.70 20.62
C GLY A 417 -22.90 12.40 20.95
N THR A 418 -22.46 11.66 19.92
CA THR A 418 -21.78 10.36 20.03
C THR A 418 -20.34 10.48 19.55
N SER A 419 -19.44 9.66 20.04
CA SER A 419 -18.04 9.62 19.62
C SER A 419 -17.75 8.42 18.70
N LEU A 420 -16.59 8.45 18.02
CA LEU A 420 -16.12 7.29 17.26
C LEU A 420 -15.79 6.10 18.16
N ASN A 421 -15.37 6.35 19.41
CA ASN A 421 -15.17 5.30 20.40
C ASN A 421 -16.50 4.63 20.79
N ASP A 422 -17.58 5.40 20.96
CA ASP A 422 -18.92 4.84 21.23
C ASP A 422 -19.42 4.02 20.03
N TYR A 423 -19.11 4.46 18.81
CA TYR A 423 -19.44 3.71 17.60
C TYR A 423 -18.70 2.37 17.53
N LEU A 424 -17.38 2.36 17.83
CA LEU A 424 -16.61 1.12 17.97
C LEU A 424 -17.15 0.21 19.07
N GLN A 425 -17.52 0.79 20.22
CA GLN A 425 -18.13 0.06 21.32
C GLN A 425 -19.46 -0.58 20.89
N SER A 426 -20.29 0.13 20.10
CA SER A 426 -21.55 -0.40 19.59
C SER A 426 -21.33 -1.58 18.64
N ILE A 427 -20.30 -1.52 17.78
CA ILE A 427 -19.90 -2.63 16.92
C ILE A 427 -19.43 -3.83 17.75
N GLY A 428 -18.62 -3.60 18.80
CA GLY A 428 -18.18 -4.65 19.71
C GLY A 428 -19.35 -5.31 20.47
N ASN A 429 -20.32 -4.54 20.92
CA ASN A 429 -21.52 -5.06 21.57
C ASN A 429 -22.40 -5.91 20.61
N GLU A 430 -22.40 -5.58 19.32
CA GLU A 430 -23.21 -6.26 18.31
C GLU A 430 -22.55 -7.56 17.79
N PHE A 431 -21.20 -7.59 17.66
CA PHE A 431 -20.48 -8.66 16.96
C PHE A 431 -19.41 -9.37 17.80
N GLY A 432 -19.18 -8.94 19.04
CA GLY A 432 -18.03 -9.29 19.87
C GLY A 432 -16.87 -8.29 19.68
N PHE A 433 -16.04 -8.18 20.72
CA PHE A 433 -14.87 -7.28 20.71
C PHE A 433 -13.69 -7.97 20.05
N HIS A 434 -13.46 -7.64 18.80
CA HIS A 434 -12.32 -8.12 18.04
C HIS A 434 -11.09 -7.26 18.35
N ALA A 435 -10.02 -7.88 18.84
CA ALA A 435 -8.71 -7.25 18.93
C ALA A 435 -7.73 -7.95 17.98
N THR A 436 -6.99 -7.15 17.20
CA THR A 436 -5.96 -7.65 16.29
C THR A 436 -4.58 -7.13 16.70
N ASP A 437 -3.53 -7.90 16.48
CA ASP A 437 -2.13 -7.48 16.67
C ASP A 437 -1.22 -8.25 15.72
N GLN A 438 0.03 -7.80 15.61
CA GLN A 438 1.04 -8.48 14.80
C GLN A 438 2.39 -8.57 15.50
N ILE A 439 3.14 -9.63 15.14
CA ILE A 439 4.55 -9.80 15.47
C ILE A 439 5.30 -9.79 14.13
N SER A 440 6.36 -9.00 14.02
CA SER A 440 7.23 -8.96 12.84
C SER A 440 8.65 -9.24 13.26
N ILE A 441 9.25 -10.30 12.72
CA ILE A 441 10.62 -10.71 13.04
C ILE A 441 11.44 -10.66 11.75
N ARG A 442 12.55 -9.92 11.78
CA ARG A 442 13.49 -9.86 10.66
C ARG A 442 14.52 -10.98 10.77
N PHE A 443 14.78 -11.66 9.66
CA PHE A 443 15.78 -12.70 9.54
C PHE A 443 16.93 -12.25 8.63
N THR A 444 18.06 -12.94 8.71
CA THR A 444 19.21 -12.71 7.83
C THR A 444 19.02 -13.28 6.44
N ASP A 445 18.25 -14.38 6.33
CA ASP A 445 17.92 -15.02 5.06
C ASP A 445 16.50 -15.66 5.08
N SER A 446 15.99 -15.97 3.89
CA SER A 446 14.67 -16.59 3.72
C SER A 446 14.64 -18.07 4.13
N ALA A 447 15.77 -18.80 4.05
CA ALA A 447 15.82 -20.21 4.37
C ALA A 447 15.53 -20.46 5.86
N ALA A 448 15.96 -19.54 6.74
CA ALA A 448 15.64 -19.60 8.16
C ALA A 448 14.12 -19.44 8.40
N ILE A 449 13.44 -18.58 7.62
CA ILE A 449 11.99 -18.40 7.69
C ILE A 449 11.27 -19.69 7.26
N ASP A 450 11.67 -20.29 6.14
CA ASP A 450 11.07 -21.51 5.62
C ASP A 450 11.25 -22.69 6.59
N SER A 451 12.43 -22.78 7.21
CA SER A 451 12.72 -23.79 8.26
C SER A 451 11.80 -23.62 9.47
N LEU A 452 11.61 -22.38 9.95
CA LEU A 452 10.73 -22.09 11.08
C LEU A 452 9.27 -22.37 10.74
N LEU A 453 8.78 -21.96 9.56
CA LEU A 453 7.43 -22.27 9.09
C LEU A 453 7.20 -23.77 8.99
N SER A 454 8.16 -24.54 8.44
CA SER A 454 8.08 -26.01 8.36
C SER A 454 8.04 -26.65 9.74
N LYS A 455 8.83 -26.16 10.71
CA LYS A 455 8.83 -26.64 12.09
C LYS A 455 7.47 -26.42 12.76
N ILE A 456 6.90 -25.22 12.62
CA ILE A 456 5.59 -24.88 13.21
C ILE A 456 4.46 -25.68 12.52
N SER A 457 4.52 -25.86 11.19
CA SER A 457 3.53 -26.64 10.45
C SER A 457 3.48 -28.10 10.91
N LYS A 458 4.67 -28.72 11.16
CA LYS A 458 4.77 -30.09 11.62
C LYS A 458 4.39 -30.26 13.10
N ASN A 459 4.70 -29.29 13.92
CA ASN A 459 4.47 -29.33 15.37
C ASN A 459 3.87 -27.98 15.84
N PRO A 460 2.61 -27.69 15.50
CA PRO A 460 1.95 -26.47 15.94
C PRO A 460 1.77 -26.45 17.45
N PRO A 461 1.85 -25.29 18.10
CA PRO A 461 1.57 -25.16 19.52
C PRO A 461 0.18 -25.73 19.84
N LYS A 462 0.11 -26.78 20.65
CA LYS A 462 -1.17 -27.44 21.00
C LYS A 462 -2.06 -26.57 21.87
N GLU A 463 -1.47 -25.59 22.53
CA GLU A 463 -2.14 -24.65 23.42
C GLU A 463 -1.45 -23.28 23.36
N LEU A 464 -2.23 -22.20 23.46
CA LEU A 464 -1.76 -20.83 23.65
C LEU A 464 -2.53 -20.19 24.82
N SER A 465 -1.80 -19.85 25.89
CA SER A 465 -2.36 -19.19 27.09
C SER A 465 -3.62 -19.88 27.65
N GLY A 466 -3.63 -21.21 27.70
CA GLY A 466 -4.76 -22.01 28.21
C GLY A 466 -5.82 -22.39 27.17
N PHE A 467 -5.68 -21.93 25.92
CA PHE A 467 -6.63 -22.20 24.84
C PHE A 467 -6.10 -23.31 23.93
N ALA A 468 -6.84 -24.42 23.84
CA ALA A 468 -6.47 -25.56 23.04
C ALA A 468 -6.55 -25.30 21.53
N LEU A 469 -5.60 -25.85 20.78
CA LEU A 469 -5.60 -25.83 19.30
C LEU A 469 -6.79 -26.62 18.76
N GLN A 470 -7.56 -26.01 17.86
CA GLN A 470 -8.73 -26.62 17.23
C GLN A 470 -8.45 -27.07 15.80
N SER A 471 -7.74 -26.25 15.03
CA SER A 471 -7.40 -26.57 13.64
C SER A 471 -6.11 -25.92 13.19
N VAL A 472 -5.46 -26.56 12.24
CA VAL A 472 -4.30 -26.04 11.49
C VAL A 472 -4.59 -26.18 10.01
N GLU A 473 -4.39 -25.12 9.27
CA GLU A 473 -4.51 -25.06 7.82
C GLU A 473 -3.15 -24.65 7.23
N ASP A 474 -2.58 -25.51 6.39
CA ASP A 474 -1.44 -25.13 5.57
C ASP A 474 -1.94 -24.33 4.36
N LEU A 475 -1.66 -23.04 4.35
CA LEU A 475 -2.13 -22.14 3.30
C LEU A 475 -1.49 -22.39 1.93
N ASN A 476 -0.37 -23.11 1.88
CA ASN A 476 0.21 -23.56 0.60
C ASN A 476 -0.69 -24.58 -0.11
N LEU A 477 -1.45 -25.35 0.64
CA LEU A 477 -2.34 -26.39 0.14
C LEU A 477 -3.77 -25.88 -0.14
N SER A 478 -4.02 -24.59 0.04
CA SER A 478 -5.33 -23.99 -0.27
C SER A 478 -5.63 -24.12 -1.75
N ILE A 479 -6.80 -24.68 -2.08
CA ILE A 479 -7.24 -24.86 -3.48
C ILE A 479 -7.59 -23.51 -4.13
N THR A 480 -8.11 -22.58 -3.35
CA THR A 480 -8.60 -21.29 -3.86
C THR A 480 -7.59 -20.18 -3.73
N MET A 481 -6.77 -20.21 -2.69
CA MET A 481 -5.84 -19.12 -2.35
C MET A 481 -4.49 -19.66 -1.83
N PRO A 482 -3.70 -20.35 -2.66
CA PRO A 482 -2.41 -20.86 -2.22
C PRO A 482 -1.45 -19.70 -1.90
N THR A 483 -0.91 -19.71 -0.68
CA THR A 483 0.10 -18.72 -0.22
C THR A 483 0.99 -19.34 0.85
N PRO A 484 2.30 -19.04 0.87
CA PRO A 484 3.18 -19.53 1.92
C PRO A 484 2.73 -19.07 3.31
N GLY A 485 2.36 -20.02 4.18
CA GLY A 485 1.93 -19.70 5.53
C GLY A 485 1.05 -20.76 6.18
N ILE A 486 0.71 -20.50 7.44
CA ILE A 486 -0.06 -21.41 8.29
C ILE A 486 -1.14 -20.59 8.99
N ARG A 487 -2.38 -21.09 8.97
CA ARG A 487 -3.49 -20.55 9.76
C ARG A 487 -3.81 -21.53 10.88
N MET A 488 -3.80 -21.06 12.11
CA MET A 488 -4.16 -21.83 13.31
C MET A 488 -5.38 -21.19 13.97
N LYS A 489 -6.33 -22.01 14.42
CA LYS A 489 -7.47 -21.59 15.23
C LYS A 489 -7.42 -22.29 16.56
N TYR A 490 -7.64 -21.55 17.63
CA TYR A 490 -7.70 -22.03 18.99
C TYR A 490 -9.10 -21.83 19.58
N ALA A 491 -9.41 -22.52 20.65
CA ALA A 491 -10.64 -22.27 21.43
C ALA A 491 -10.76 -20.79 21.81
N GLY A 492 -11.97 -20.30 22.09
CA GLY A 492 -12.19 -18.88 22.43
C GLY A 492 -12.06 -17.91 21.25
N GLU A 493 -12.35 -18.36 20.01
CA GLU A 493 -12.28 -17.55 18.79
C GLU A 493 -10.91 -16.85 18.59
N ILE A 494 -9.81 -17.57 18.89
CA ILE A 494 -8.45 -17.08 18.65
C ILE A 494 -7.98 -17.56 17.28
N ARG A 495 -7.52 -16.64 16.43
CA ARG A 495 -6.93 -16.94 15.12
C ARG A 495 -5.50 -16.42 15.06
N VAL A 496 -4.59 -17.26 14.59
CA VAL A 496 -3.19 -16.92 14.35
C VAL A 496 -2.80 -17.30 12.93
N ILE A 497 -2.19 -16.37 12.19
CA ILE A 497 -1.67 -16.62 10.85
C ILE A 497 -0.19 -16.26 10.82
N ILE A 498 0.67 -17.22 10.46
CA ILE A 498 2.11 -17.02 10.36
C ILE A 498 2.53 -17.20 8.90
N ARG A 499 3.28 -16.24 8.36
CA ARG A 499 3.74 -16.28 6.98
C ARG A 499 5.05 -15.52 6.76
N ALA A 500 5.75 -15.87 5.68
CA ALA A 500 6.84 -15.06 5.17
C ALA A 500 6.32 -13.76 4.55
N SER A 501 7.06 -12.67 4.68
CA SER A 501 6.82 -11.45 3.89
C SER A 501 7.18 -11.71 2.43
N GLY A 502 6.37 -11.21 1.48
CA GLY A 502 6.64 -11.36 0.05
C GLY A 502 7.70 -10.39 -0.50
N THR A 503 8.15 -9.41 0.30
CA THR A 503 9.01 -8.31 -0.17
C THR A 503 10.28 -8.12 0.66
N GLU A 504 10.34 -8.69 1.85
CA GLU A 504 11.45 -8.53 2.79
C GLU A 504 11.73 -9.86 3.50
N PRO A 505 12.95 -10.11 4.00
CA PRO A 505 13.26 -11.29 4.82
C PRO A 505 12.68 -11.14 6.23
N LYS A 506 11.35 -11.11 6.31
CA LYS A 506 10.58 -10.99 7.56
C LYS A 506 9.56 -12.10 7.68
N LEU A 507 9.42 -12.64 8.88
CA LEU A 507 8.29 -13.44 9.29
C LEU A 507 7.24 -12.53 9.93
N LYS A 508 6.00 -12.64 9.49
CA LYS A 508 4.86 -11.93 10.07
C LYS A 508 3.91 -12.92 10.72
N CYS A 509 3.51 -12.63 11.96
CA CYS A 509 2.49 -13.37 12.69
C CYS A 509 1.35 -12.43 13.02
N TYR A 510 0.17 -12.71 12.50
CA TYR A 510 -1.06 -11.93 12.72
C TYR A 510 -1.92 -12.68 13.75
N ILE A 511 -2.46 -11.92 14.68
CA ILE A 511 -3.22 -12.45 15.82
C ILE A 511 -4.56 -11.76 15.85
N GLU A 512 -5.64 -12.52 16.02
CA GLU A 512 -6.97 -12.00 16.29
C GLU A 512 -7.59 -12.77 17.45
N VAL A 513 -8.22 -12.05 18.37
CA VAL A 513 -9.03 -12.62 19.47
C VAL A 513 -10.38 -11.95 19.49
N VAL A 514 -11.42 -12.68 19.91
CA VAL A 514 -12.79 -12.15 20.04
C VAL A 514 -13.28 -12.41 21.46
N CYS A 515 -13.70 -11.37 22.16
CA CYS A 515 -14.14 -11.43 23.56
C CYS A 515 -15.49 -10.72 23.76
N ASN A 516 -16.03 -10.83 24.98
CA ASN A 516 -17.29 -10.17 25.34
C ASN A 516 -17.11 -8.70 25.79
N SER A 517 -15.86 -8.27 26.04
CA SER A 517 -15.55 -6.89 26.41
C SER A 517 -14.23 -6.42 25.80
N LYS A 518 -14.07 -5.08 25.60
CA LYS A 518 -12.84 -4.46 25.11
C LYS A 518 -11.64 -4.76 26.03
N SER A 519 -11.85 -4.68 27.35
CA SER A 519 -10.78 -4.94 28.33
C SER A 519 -10.28 -6.38 28.29
N GLU A 520 -11.20 -7.35 28.20
CA GLU A 520 -10.88 -8.77 28.06
C GLU A 520 -10.09 -9.04 26.74
N ALA A 521 -10.55 -8.47 25.63
CA ALA A 521 -9.87 -8.63 24.34
C ALA A 521 -8.44 -8.03 24.34
N ASN A 522 -8.26 -6.85 24.95
CA ASN A 522 -6.95 -6.22 25.09
C ASN A 522 -6.00 -7.02 25.99
N LEU A 523 -6.50 -7.61 27.06
CA LEU A 523 -5.70 -8.47 27.94
C LEU A 523 -5.29 -9.76 27.22
N LEU A 524 -6.27 -10.44 26.61
CA LEU A 524 -6.05 -11.72 25.94
C LEU A 524 -5.09 -11.59 24.77
N ILE A 525 -5.23 -10.56 23.91
CA ILE A 525 -4.33 -10.39 22.76
C ILE A 525 -2.88 -10.17 23.22
N SER A 526 -2.67 -9.43 24.32
CA SER A 526 -1.34 -9.23 24.89
C SER A 526 -0.74 -10.56 25.40
N GLN A 527 -1.52 -11.41 26.06
CA GLN A 527 -1.09 -12.73 26.53
C GLN A 527 -0.73 -13.66 25.37
N ILE A 528 -1.58 -13.72 24.33
CA ILE A 528 -1.33 -14.52 23.13
C ILE A 528 -0.08 -14.03 22.39
N LYS A 529 0.09 -12.72 22.26
CA LYS A 529 1.29 -12.13 21.65
C LYS A 529 2.57 -12.52 22.38
N GLN A 530 2.57 -12.47 23.72
CA GLN A 530 3.71 -12.91 24.54
C GLN A 530 4.01 -14.40 24.36
N ALA A 531 2.98 -15.25 24.37
CA ALA A 531 3.14 -16.69 24.16
C ALA A 531 3.72 -16.99 22.77
N LEU A 532 3.21 -16.35 21.72
CA LEU A 532 3.70 -16.51 20.35
C LEU A 532 5.11 -15.98 20.16
N THR A 533 5.48 -14.88 20.81
CA THR A 533 6.85 -14.35 20.75
C THR A 533 7.86 -15.39 21.23
N LYS A 534 7.54 -16.15 22.30
CA LYS A 534 8.38 -17.25 22.80
C LYS A 534 8.45 -18.45 21.86
N VAL A 535 7.40 -18.70 21.08
CA VAL A 535 7.35 -19.80 20.09
C VAL A 535 8.16 -19.46 18.85
N LEU A 536 8.20 -18.18 18.49
CA LEU A 536 8.83 -17.66 17.27
C LEU A 536 10.30 -17.24 17.47
N SER A 537 10.75 -17.08 18.72
CA SER A 537 12.15 -16.86 19.09
C SER A 537 12.90 -18.20 19.24
#